data_14f64a897e19de3e2d1c4b8d7169d4b2
#
_entry.id   14f64a897e19de3e2d1c4b8d7169d4b2
#
_cell.length_a   1.000
_cell.length_b   1.000
_cell.length_c   1.000
_cell.angle_alpha   90.00
_cell.angle_beta   90.00
_cell.angle_gamma   90.00
#
_symmetry.space_group_name_H-M   'P 1'
#
loop_
_entity.id
_entity.type
_entity.pdbx_description
1 polymer ?
#
loop_
_entity_poly.entity_id
_entity_poly.type
_entity_poly.pdbx_seq_one_letter_code
_entity_poly.pdbx_strand_id
1 'polypeptide(L)'
;MKRPFNYLLILTLALWTLSCNSDRKAEEEAGEEQQSNMVKKRRDDGTLSSINPVDAEGYIHGVKVNFYEDGVTVHSKVTYEHGRKHGPAIWFFKNGKIYEHTTYNQNRKDGLTRRYYETGELKEEAEFNAGEELPGKKKYTKEGELITG
;
A
#
# COMPACT_ATOMS: atom_id res chain seq x y z
N MET A 1 71.27 32.13 -18.15
CA MET A 1 71.05 32.66 -16.79
C MET A 1 69.83 31.99 -16.22
N LYS A 2 69.98 31.05 -15.30
CA LYS A 2 68.95 30.21 -14.68
C LYS A 2 68.60 30.81 -13.30
N ARG A 3 67.41 31.11 -13.04
CA ARG A 3 66.94 31.51 -11.71
C ARG A 3 66.33 30.28 -10.99
N PRO A 4 66.66 30.03 -9.72
CA PRO A 4 66.05 28.91 -8.97
C PRO A 4 64.69 29.27 -8.45
N PHE A 5 63.74 28.31 -8.57
CA PHE A 5 62.40 28.37 -7.97
C PHE A 5 62.51 27.94 -6.50
N ASN A 6 62.09 28.80 -5.63
CA ASN A 6 62.04 28.58 -4.19
C ASN A 6 60.96 27.58 -3.81
N TYR A 7 61.34 26.43 -3.29
CA TYR A 7 60.46 25.53 -2.53
C TYR A 7 60.44 25.98 -1.07
N LEU A 8 59.45 26.69 -0.68
CA LEU A 8 59.10 26.81 0.75
C LEU A 8 57.64 27.21 0.89
N LEU A 9 56.96 26.55 1.84
CA LEU A 9 55.57 26.78 2.27
C LEU A 9 54.47 26.10 1.44
N ILE A 10 54.18 24.83 1.78
CA ILE A 10 52.82 24.34 2.06
C ILE A 10 52.96 23.06 2.92
N LEU A 11 53.06 23.25 4.22
CA LEU A 11 53.05 22.17 5.22
C LEU A 11 52.24 22.66 6.40
N THR A 12 50.91 22.86 6.17
CA THR A 12 49.90 22.93 7.24
C THR A 12 48.52 22.96 6.59
N LEU A 13 47.97 21.83 6.21
CA LEU A 13 46.49 21.61 6.08
C LEU A 13 46.20 20.12 5.80
N ALA A 14 46.58 19.27 6.72
CA ALA A 14 46.24 17.85 6.64
C ALA A 14 45.87 17.33 8.04
N LEU A 15 44.84 17.92 8.67
CA LEU A 15 44.34 17.40 9.95
C LEU A 15 42.88 17.90 10.18
N TRP A 16 42.01 17.74 9.15
CA TRP A 16 40.57 17.97 9.37
C TRP A 16 39.65 17.20 8.40
N THR A 17 39.97 15.94 8.10
CA THR A 17 39.10 15.09 7.30
C THR A 17 38.94 13.68 7.89
N LEU A 18 38.88 13.55 9.22
CA LEU A 18 38.62 12.27 9.87
C LEU A 18 37.51 12.44 10.92
N SER A 19 36.37 13.01 10.53
CA SER A 19 35.19 13.00 11.42
C SER A 19 33.85 13.21 10.68
N CYS A 20 33.68 12.61 9.49
CA CYS A 20 32.40 12.63 8.80
C CYS A 20 32.21 11.40 7.91
N ASN A 21 32.59 10.22 8.38
CA ASN A 21 32.35 8.98 7.59
C ASN A 21 31.55 7.91 8.37
N SER A 22 31.08 8.21 9.57
CA SER A 22 30.18 7.33 10.33
C SER A 22 28.69 7.62 10.07
N ASP A 23 28.34 8.86 9.71
CA ASP A 23 26.95 9.24 9.54
C ASP A 23 26.39 8.98 8.12
N ARG A 24 27.28 8.82 7.12
CA ARG A 24 26.88 8.46 5.74
C ARG A 24 26.54 6.98 5.55
N LYS A 25 27.03 6.12 6.43
CA LYS A 25 26.79 4.67 6.32
C LYS A 25 25.46 4.24 6.96
N ALA A 26 24.88 5.07 7.82
CA ALA A 26 23.59 4.83 8.44
C ALA A 26 22.41 5.32 7.58
N GLU A 27 22.62 6.24 6.63
CA GLU A 27 21.59 6.71 5.70
C GLU A 27 21.46 5.85 4.42
N GLU A 28 22.50 5.06 4.10
CA GLU A 28 22.52 4.22 2.89
C GLU A 28 21.89 2.83 3.12
N GLU A 29 21.69 2.41 4.37
CA GLU A 29 21.00 1.14 4.70
C GLU A 29 19.47 1.27 4.93
N ALA A 30 18.91 2.49 4.89
CA ALA A 30 17.48 2.73 5.05
C ALA A 30 16.69 2.82 3.73
N GLY A 31 17.28 2.49 2.60
CA GLY A 31 16.74 2.72 1.26
C GLY A 31 16.79 1.53 0.32
N GLU A 32 16.72 0.29 0.77
CA GLU A 32 16.19 -0.76 -0.09
C GLU A 32 14.68 -0.59 -0.22
N GLU A 33 14.23 0.40 -1.01
CA GLU A 33 12.93 0.35 -1.64
C GLU A 33 12.85 -1.01 -2.35
N GLN A 34 12.09 -1.94 -1.78
CA GLN A 34 11.66 -3.15 -2.47
C GLN A 34 11.00 -2.69 -3.77
N GLN A 35 11.74 -2.76 -4.85
CA GLN A 35 11.28 -2.44 -6.20
C GLN A 35 10.21 -3.50 -6.55
N SER A 36 8.98 -3.28 -6.10
CA SER A 36 7.85 -4.15 -6.39
C SER A 36 7.60 -4.10 -7.89
N ASN A 37 7.82 -5.21 -8.57
CA ASN A 37 7.48 -5.34 -9.98
C ASN A 37 5.96 -5.22 -10.13
N MET A 38 5.50 -4.24 -10.91
CA MET A 38 4.08 -3.99 -11.15
C MET A 38 3.63 -4.72 -12.42
N VAL A 39 2.80 -5.74 -12.28
CA VAL A 39 2.18 -6.46 -13.38
C VAL A 39 0.81 -5.86 -13.71
N LYS A 40 0.67 -5.28 -14.90
CA LYS A 40 -0.60 -4.76 -15.40
C LYS A 40 -1.32 -5.86 -16.19
N LYS A 41 -2.54 -6.20 -15.77
CA LYS A 41 -3.42 -7.11 -16.52
C LYS A 41 -4.47 -6.31 -17.29
N ARG A 42 -4.76 -6.75 -18.50
CA ARG A 42 -5.78 -6.17 -19.39
C ARG A 42 -6.84 -7.20 -19.73
N ARG A 43 -8.02 -6.74 -20.13
CA ARG A 43 -9.10 -7.52 -20.71
C ARG A 43 -8.85 -7.69 -22.20
N ASP A 44 -9.66 -8.50 -22.87
CA ASP A 44 -9.56 -8.78 -24.32
C ASP A 44 -9.77 -7.52 -25.17
N ASP A 45 -10.56 -6.56 -24.68
CA ASP A 45 -10.78 -5.25 -25.31
C ASP A 45 -9.62 -4.26 -25.08
N GLY A 46 -8.56 -4.68 -24.38
CA GLY A 46 -7.39 -3.86 -24.08
C GLY A 46 -7.53 -2.97 -22.83
N THR A 47 -8.71 -2.88 -22.22
CA THR A 47 -8.92 -2.08 -21.01
C THR A 47 -8.17 -2.66 -19.80
N LEU A 48 -7.74 -1.80 -18.88
CA LEU A 48 -7.00 -2.23 -17.69
C LEU A 48 -7.94 -2.96 -16.71
N SER A 49 -7.60 -4.19 -16.35
CA SER A 49 -8.37 -4.96 -15.36
C SER A 49 -7.77 -4.88 -13.96
N SER A 50 -6.44 -4.94 -13.85
CA SER A 50 -5.77 -4.79 -12.56
C SER A 50 -4.31 -4.37 -12.67
N ILE A 51 -3.80 -3.82 -11.55
CA ILE A 51 -2.37 -3.61 -11.29
C ILE A 51 -2.02 -4.46 -10.09
N ASN A 52 -1.05 -5.35 -10.26
CA ASN A 52 -0.63 -6.32 -9.25
C ASN A 52 0.84 -6.08 -8.92
N PRO A 53 1.19 -5.58 -7.73
CA PRO A 53 2.56 -5.62 -7.26
C PRO A 53 2.94 -7.08 -6.99
N VAL A 54 4.14 -7.50 -7.42
CA VAL A 54 4.62 -8.86 -7.19
C VAL A 54 6.01 -8.83 -6.55
N ASP A 55 6.27 -9.83 -5.70
CA ASP A 55 7.58 -10.07 -5.11
C ASP A 55 8.55 -10.75 -6.11
N ALA A 56 9.74 -11.06 -5.65
CA ALA A 56 10.78 -11.71 -6.45
C ALA A 56 10.39 -13.12 -6.91
N GLU A 57 9.55 -13.80 -6.15
CA GLU A 57 9.00 -15.13 -6.45
C GLU A 57 7.81 -15.09 -7.39
N GLY A 58 7.28 -13.89 -7.72
CA GLY A 58 6.14 -13.68 -8.60
C GLY A 58 4.77 -13.75 -7.92
N TYR A 59 4.71 -13.84 -6.59
CA TYR A 59 3.47 -13.76 -5.86
C TYR A 59 3.01 -12.31 -5.72
N ILE A 60 1.68 -12.09 -5.68
CA ILE A 60 1.14 -10.75 -5.37
C ILE A 60 1.57 -10.38 -3.95
N HIS A 61 2.27 -9.24 -3.81
CA HIS A 61 2.75 -8.70 -2.55
C HIS A 61 2.59 -7.17 -2.55
N GLY A 62 1.81 -6.63 -1.60
CA GLY A 62 1.42 -5.23 -1.56
C GLY A 62 -0.03 -5.00 -2.00
N VAL A 63 -0.36 -3.79 -2.41
CA VAL A 63 -1.74 -3.39 -2.73
C VAL A 63 -2.07 -3.66 -4.19
N LYS A 64 -2.88 -4.70 -4.42
CA LYS A 64 -3.50 -4.97 -5.72
C LYS A 64 -4.64 -3.98 -5.94
N VAL A 65 -4.65 -3.33 -7.12
CA VAL A 65 -5.74 -2.46 -7.57
C VAL A 65 -6.50 -3.14 -8.69
N ASN A 66 -7.82 -3.28 -8.55
CA ASN A 66 -8.70 -3.74 -9.63
C ASN A 66 -9.53 -2.56 -10.14
N PHE A 67 -9.88 -2.59 -11.41
CA PHE A 67 -10.65 -1.56 -12.09
C PHE A 67 -12.01 -2.09 -12.57
N TYR A 68 -12.99 -1.21 -12.65
CA TYR A 68 -14.24 -1.46 -13.35
C TYR A 68 -13.98 -1.70 -14.84
N GLU A 69 -15.03 -2.04 -15.59
CA GLU A 69 -14.96 -2.37 -17.04
C GLU A 69 -14.39 -1.23 -17.88
N ASP A 70 -14.53 0.02 -17.42
CA ASP A 70 -13.97 1.20 -18.08
C ASP A 70 -12.43 1.26 -18.06
N GLY A 71 -11.79 0.41 -17.27
CA GLY A 71 -10.33 0.34 -17.12
C GLY A 71 -9.69 1.54 -16.43
N VAL A 72 -10.47 2.47 -15.87
CA VAL A 72 -10.03 3.73 -15.25
C VAL A 72 -10.54 3.86 -13.83
N THR A 73 -11.83 3.57 -13.61
CA THR A 73 -12.47 3.68 -12.29
C THR A 73 -12.02 2.53 -11.39
N VAL A 74 -11.48 2.87 -10.22
CA VAL A 74 -11.03 1.86 -9.25
C VAL A 74 -12.24 1.13 -8.66
N HIS A 75 -12.25 -0.19 -8.78
CA HIS A 75 -13.25 -1.07 -8.18
C HIS A 75 -12.83 -1.51 -6.77
N SER A 76 -11.54 -1.88 -6.59
CA SER A 76 -11.07 -2.30 -5.27
C SER A 76 -9.55 -2.11 -5.09
N LYS A 77 -9.15 -1.94 -3.83
CA LYS A 77 -7.76 -2.00 -3.36
C LYS A 77 -7.69 -3.08 -2.28
N VAL A 78 -6.87 -4.09 -2.50
CA VAL A 78 -6.75 -5.23 -1.58
C VAL A 78 -5.28 -5.50 -1.30
N THR A 79 -4.91 -5.54 -0.03
CA THR A 79 -3.54 -5.85 0.38
C THR A 79 -3.30 -7.35 0.37
N TYR A 80 -2.14 -7.73 -0.13
CA TYR A 80 -1.67 -9.11 -0.23
C TYR A 80 -0.28 -9.25 0.37
N GLU A 81 -0.03 -10.41 0.94
CA GLU A 81 1.27 -10.89 1.38
C GLU A 81 1.49 -12.31 0.82
N HIS A 82 2.53 -12.49 -0.02
CA HIS A 82 2.82 -13.74 -0.72
C HIS A 82 1.58 -14.45 -1.31
N GLY A 83 0.81 -13.71 -2.11
CA GLY A 83 -0.38 -14.23 -2.81
C GLY A 83 -1.63 -14.40 -1.95
N ARG A 84 -1.57 -14.14 -0.64
CA ARG A 84 -2.72 -14.22 0.28
C ARG A 84 -3.19 -12.83 0.67
N LYS A 85 -4.52 -12.63 0.73
CA LYS A 85 -5.07 -11.38 1.27
C LYS A 85 -4.64 -11.25 2.73
N HIS A 86 -3.95 -10.14 3.05
CA HIS A 86 -3.48 -9.83 4.39
C HIS A 86 -3.45 -8.33 4.59
N GLY A 87 -4.16 -7.81 5.61
CA GLY A 87 -4.31 -6.37 5.84
C GLY A 87 -5.60 -5.78 5.24
N PRO A 88 -5.67 -4.46 5.07
CA PRO A 88 -6.88 -3.75 4.66
C PRO A 88 -7.28 -4.07 3.22
N ALA A 89 -8.61 -4.12 3.01
CA ALA A 89 -9.23 -4.26 1.71
C ALA A 89 -10.43 -3.33 1.60
N ILE A 90 -10.49 -2.58 0.51
CA ILE A 90 -11.52 -1.57 0.25
C ILE A 90 -12.12 -1.81 -1.13
N TRP A 91 -13.44 -1.84 -1.20
CA TRP A 91 -14.20 -1.84 -2.44
C TRP A 91 -14.92 -0.51 -2.60
N PHE A 92 -15.08 -0.08 -3.82
CA PHE A 92 -15.68 1.19 -4.16
C PHE A 92 -16.89 0.99 -5.07
N PHE A 93 -17.87 1.86 -4.95
CA PHE A 93 -18.88 2.07 -5.96
C PHE A 93 -18.28 2.76 -7.21
N LYS A 94 -19.01 2.74 -8.33
CA LYS A 94 -18.57 3.39 -9.58
C LYS A 94 -18.42 4.91 -9.44
N ASN A 95 -19.13 5.53 -8.49
CA ASN A 95 -19.00 6.96 -8.15
C ASN A 95 -17.79 7.28 -7.26
N GLY A 96 -16.93 6.28 -6.94
CA GLY A 96 -15.72 6.43 -6.14
C GLY A 96 -15.94 6.38 -4.63
N LYS A 97 -17.18 6.33 -4.14
CA LYS A 97 -17.46 6.17 -2.71
C LYS A 97 -17.19 4.73 -2.27
N ILE A 98 -16.86 4.55 -0.99
CA ILE A 98 -16.58 3.23 -0.43
C ILE A 98 -17.88 2.41 -0.37
N TYR A 99 -17.81 1.18 -0.90
CA TYR A 99 -18.83 0.17 -0.74
C TYR A 99 -18.60 -0.71 0.49
N GLU A 100 -17.37 -1.26 0.63
CA GLU A 100 -16.98 -2.11 1.76
C GLU A 100 -15.55 -1.80 2.17
N HIS A 101 -15.32 -1.77 3.48
CA HIS A 101 -14.00 -1.75 4.09
C HIS A 101 -13.90 -2.91 5.08
N THR A 102 -12.89 -3.75 4.95
CA THR A 102 -12.63 -4.89 5.83
C THR A 102 -11.14 -5.14 5.97
N THR A 103 -10.74 -5.97 6.91
CA THR A 103 -9.39 -6.47 7.07
C THR A 103 -9.36 -7.97 6.81
N TYR A 104 -8.28 -8.44 6.22
CA TYR A 104 -8.02 -9.87 6.03
C TYR A 104 -6.78 -10.30 6.80
N ASN A 105 -6.83 -11.53 7.30
CA ASN A 105 -5.69 -12.27 7.80
C ASN A 105 -5.67 -13.63 7.08
N GLN A 106 -4.63 -13.86 6.26
CA GLN A 106 -4.41 -15.10 5.50
C GLN A 106 -5.68 -15.58 4.73
N ASN A 107 -6.25 -14.70 3.89
CA ASN A 107 -7.48 -14.88 3.10
C ASN A 107 -8.79 -14.92 3.88
N ARG A 108 -8.80 -14.81 5.20
CA ARG A 108 -10.00 -14.80 6.04
C ARG A 108 -10.27 -13.38 6.52
N LYS A 109 -11.53 -12.96 6.54
CA LYS A 109 -11.90 -11.69 7.19
C LYS A 109 -11.56 -11.77 8.68
N ASP A 110 -10.95 -10.71 9.20
CA ASP A 110 -10.51 -10.63 10.59
C ASP A 110 -10.60 -9.19 11.08
N GLY A 111 -11.41 -8.95 12.13
CA GLY A 111 -11.75 -7.63 12.62
C GLY A 111 -13.01 -7.04 11.98
N LEU A 112 -13.13 -5.73 12.07
CA LEU A 112 -14.35 -4.99 11.72
C LEU A 112 -14.53 -4.85 10.21
N THR A 113 -15.71 -5.22 9.73
CA THR A 113 -16.18 -4.99 8.35
C THR A 113 -17.29 -3.95 8.35
N ARG A 114 -17.17 -2.94 7.51
CA ARG A 114 -18.18 -1.91 7.29
C ARG A 114 -18.62 -1.90 5.84
N ARG A 115 -19.93 -1.83 5.62
CA ARG A 115 -20.54 -1.60 4.30
C ARG A 115 -21.29 -0.29 4.31
N TYR A 116 -21.31 0.35 3.17
CA TYR A 116 -21.92 1.66 3.01
C TYR A 116 -22.99 1.64 1.92
N TYR A 117 -23.90 2.57 1.98
CA TYR A 117 -24.79 2.90 0.87
C TYR A 117 -24.00 3.66 -0.22
N GLU A 118 -24.52 3.69 -1.43
CA GLU A 118 -23.89 4.43 -2.53
C GLU A 118 -23.85 5.95 -2.29
N THR A 119 -24.71 6.44 -1.41
CA THR A 119 -24.74 7.81 -0.90
C THR A 119 -23.64 8.10 0.12
N GLY A 120 -23.03 7.04 0.72
CA GLY A 120 -21.85 7.12 1.59
C GLY A 120 -22.16 6.86 3.07
N GLU A 121 -23.41 6.76 3.48
CA GLU A 121 -23.82 6.47 4.85
C GLU A 121 -23.53 5.01 5.21
N LEU A 122 -23.22 4.76 6.48
CA LEU A 122 -23.00 3.41 7.00
C LEU A 122 -24.29 2.59 6.86
N LYS A 123 -24.20 1.44 6.20
CA LYS A 123 -25.30 0.49 5.99
C LYS A 123 -25.23 -0.68 6.95
N GLU A 124 -24.03 -1.19 7.18
CA GLU A 124 -23.84 -2.40 7.98
C GLU A 124 -22.46 -2.39 8.63
N GLU A 125 -22.40 -2.88 9.86
CA GLU A 125 -21.17 -3.12 10.60
C GLU A 125 -21.23 -4.51 11.22
N ALA A 126 -20.19 -5.32 10.98
CA ALA A 126 -20.04 -6.66 11.53
C ALA A 126 -18.57 -6.92 11.88
N GLU A 127 -18.34 -7.66 12.95
CA GLU A 127 -17.02 -8.10 13.36
C GLU A 127 -16.79 -9.55 12.93
N PHE A 128 -15.57 -9.84 12.50
CA PHE A 128 -15.15 -11.17 12.05
C PHE A 128 -13.93 -11.65 12.85
N ASN A 129 -13.89 -12.94 13.15
CA ASN A 129 -12.72 -13.60 13.69
C ASN A 129 -12.39 -14.82 12.81
N ALA A 130 -11.22 -14.84 12.21
CA ALA A 130 -10.74 -15.93 11.35
C ALA A 130 -11.74 -16.38 10.25
N GLY A 131 -12.56 -15.46 9.75
CA GLY A 131 -13.56 -15.67 8.70
C GLY A 131 -14.99 -15.87 9.18
N GLU A 132 -15.20 -16.09 10.48
CA GLU A 132 -16.52 -16.25 11.08
C GLU A 132 -17.10 -14.89 11.53
N GLU A 133 -18.34 -14.59 11.16
CA GLU A 133 -19.04 -13.40 11.64
C GLU A 133 -19.43 -13.57 13.10
N LEU A 134 -19.01 -12.64 13.94
CA LEU A 134 -19.36 -12.63 15.37
C LEU A 134 -20.75 -12.08 15.60
N PRO A 135 -21.41 -12.45 16.70
CA PRO A 135 -22.66 -11.83 17.12
C PRO A 135 -22.53 -10.31 17.30
N GLY A 136 -23.64 -9.58 17.09
CA GLY A 136 -23.66 -8.13 17.29
C GLY A 136 -23.58 -7.31 15.99
N LYS A 137 -23.80 -7.93 14.84
CA LYS A 137 -23.98 -7.25 13.56
C LYS A 137 -25.04 -6.15 13.67
N LYS A 138 -24.71 -4.96 13.19
CA LYS A 138 -25.60 -3.81 13.17
C LYS A 138 -25.94 -3.43 11.73
N LYS A 139 -27.17 -3.02 11.50
CA LYS A 139 -27.64 -2.48 10.23
C LYS A 139 -28.26 -1.11 10.45
N TYR A 140 -28.13 -0.24 9.47
CA TYR A 140 -28.60 1.14 9.55
C TYR A 140 -29.43 1.50 8.32
N THR A 141 -30.41 2.39 8.49
CA THR A 141 -31.12 3.04 7.40
C THR A 141 -30.20 4.04 6.68
N LYS A 142 -30.66 4.61 5.56
CA LYS A 142 -29.93 5.69 4.89
C LYS A 142 -29.87 6.98 5.71
N GLU A 143 -30.80 7.15 6.62
CA GLU A 143 -30.87 8.28 7.57
C GLU A 143 -29.94 8.07 8.78
N GLY A 144 -29.29 6.89 8.87
CA GLY A 144 -28.33 6.55 9.93
C GLY A 144 -28.99 5.94 11.18
N GLU A 145 -30.26 5.59 11.12
CA GLU A 145 -30.98 4.97 12.23
C GLU A 145 -30.66 3.47 12.32
N LEU A 146 -30.43 2.96 13.54
CA LEU A 146 -30.19 1.54 13.77
C LEU A 146 -31.46 0.73 13.51
N ILE A 147 -31.38 -0.26 12.65
CA ILE A 147 -32.45 -1.21 12.39
C ILE A 147 -32.42 -2.27 13.49
N THR A 148 -33.38 -2.20 14.41
CA THR A 148 -33.59 -3.22 15.44
C THR A 148 -34.54 -4.27 14.88
N GLY A 149 -34.06 -5.53 14.76
CA GLY A 149 -34.84 -6.67 14.30
C GLY A 149 -34.95 -7.72 15.38
#